data_fc4239b4014d5d3fb2ef7e9e4f0b48ae
#
_entry.id   fc4239b4014d5d3fb2ef7e9e4f0b48ae
#
_cell.length_a   1.000
_cell.length_b   1.000
_cell.length_c   1.000
_cell.angle_alpha   90.00
_cell.angle_beta   90.00
_cell.angle_gamma   90.00
#
_symmetry.space_group_name_H-M   'P 1'
#
loop_
_entity.id
_entity.type
_entity.pdbx_description
1 polymer ?
#
loop_
_entity_poly.entity_id
_entity_poly.type
_entity_poly.pdbx_seq_one_letter_code
_entity_poly.pdbx_strand_id
1 'polypeptide(L)'
;DKTGATPGDWPLFDQALQEINAWKPDFAVMIGDMIQGDSVDAGRIQEQWGEFNSHIRALEVPLFVIPGNHDISNPFMLEWWRATLGRTYYSFTYRDCLFIMLNTMEYWKDFAAYLGDEQIRYALDAIRKHPNVRHTFVFLHVPHWLDDTNAEWPILEQALASRPHTVFAGHIHRNTYEERNGGQYLVVTATKGDKPLVSPPKAPELGVFPAWAQISVEGSQAQLTLVEPGAGRTWPANIAPTANLKALRNLVTQEALMPEKVGDGIWKTGFVTTVVNQLPGVVKLQLAVQHPFGDAWKPISEKDAALSLEVLPGEKQAVVQTFHVPESQLTPAPRIATEVTYKEVSLYRQAERNVPVFPKEALRWPREWMVLASPYDSGDMSDVPSDDPRSEWPLLFVSHPAESGYKPDESLAENGRVLTWRALPVMEREDSAIVDLGPLSDLPLKVFTYASTYVYSPTARIAYAQFRVDDYGQILVNGKMIEDGRVFRTRRDPVFVALPLHEGWNNVTVKPINIVGGWTFRLLFADPEKDLRFANAPQ
;
A
#
# COMPACT_ATOMS: atom_id res chain seq x y z
N ASP A 1 1.08 -7.53 17.16
CA ASP A 1 -0.19 -8.23 16.98
C ASP A 1 -1.36 -7.26 17.12
N LYS A 2 -2.41 -7.43 16.33
CA LYS A 2 -3.54 -6.50 16.26
C LYS A 2 -4.71 -7.03 17.08
N THR A 3 -5.23 -6.21 17.98
CA THR A 3 -6.43 -6.53 18.76
C THR A 3 -7.68 -6.59 17.88
N GLY A 4 -8.58 -7.52 18.15
CA GLY A 4 -9.87 -7.67 17.45
C GLY A 4 -9.79 -8.18 16.02
N ALA A 5 -8.62 -8.64 15.56
CA ALA A 5 -8.45 -9.05 14.16
C ALA A 5 -9.01 -10.45 13.86
N THR A 6 -8.95 -11.40 14.77
CA THR A 6 -9.58 -12.73 14.62
C THR A 6 -9.51 -13.49 15.94
N PRO A 7 -10.54 -14.24 16.36
CA PRO A 7 -10.42 -15.12 17.51
C PRO A 7 -9.28 -16.14 17.29
N GLY A 8 -8.33 -16.20 18.22
CA GLY A 8 -7.21 -17.15 18.17
C GLY A 8 -5.82 -16.57 17.89
N ASP A 9 -5.69 -15.26 17.83
CA ASP A 9 -4.42 -14.60 17.49
C ASP A 9 -3.43 -14.47 18.66
N TRP A 10 -3.94 -14.45 19.87
CA TRP A 10 -3.16 -14.26 21.09
C TRP A 10 -2.27 -15.44 21.54
N PRO A 11 -2.56 -16.71 21.27
CA PRO A 11 -1.74 -17.82 21.78
C PRO A 11 -0.25 -17.73 21.44
N LEU A 12 0.11 -17.30 20.22
CA LEU A 12 1.51 -17.14 19.84
C LEU A 12 2.14 -15.91 20.50
N PHE A 13 1.38 -14.85 20.69
CA PHE A 13 1.84 -13.68 21.43
C PHE A 13 2.11 -14.02 22.90
N ASP A 14 1.15 -14.70 23.56
CA ASP A 14 1.28 -15.13 24.94
C ASP A 14 2.46 -16.09 25.12
N GLN A 15 2.69 -16.99 24.15
CA GLN A 15 3.85 -17.86 24.14
C GLN A 15 5.15 -17.08 24.01
N ALA A 16 5.19 -16.05 23.14
CA ALA A 16 6.36 -15.17 23.03
C ALA A 16 6.65 -14.45 24.36
N LEU A 17 5.63 -13.95 25.06
CA LEU A 17 5.81 -13.31 26.38
C LEU A 17 6.41 -14.28 27.42
N GLN A 18 5.94 -15.54 27.45
CA GLN A 18 6.51 -16.57 28.33
C GLN A 18 7.98 -16.86 28.01
N GLU A 19 8.33 -16.97 26.73
CA GLU A 19 9.70 -17.19 26.29
C GLU A 19 10.60 -16.00 26.60
N ILE A 20 10.12 -14.77 26.42
CA ILE A 20 10.84 -13.53 26.80
C ILE A 20 11.08 -13.50 28.31
N ASN A 21 10.06 -13.80 29.12
CA ASN A 21 10.22 -13.88 30.58
C ASN A 21 11.23 -14.96 31.00
N ALA A 22 11.21 -16.12 30.34
CA ALA A 22 12.17 -17.20 30.61
C ALA A 22 13.61 -16.81 30.23
N TRP A 23 13.79 -16.02 29.18
CA TRP A 23 15.09 -15.50 28.76
C TRP A 23 15.63 -14.38 29.70
N LYS A 24 14.71 -13.66 30.37
CA LYS A 24 15.03 -12.60 31.36
C LYS A 24 15.88 -11.46 30.79
N PRO A 25 15.46 -10.78 29.73
CA PRO A 25 16.19 -9.61 29.23
C PRO A 25 16.12 -8.45 30.23
N ASP A 26 16.99 -7.46 30.07
CA ASP A 26 16.94 -6.22 30.86
C ASP A 26 15.65 -5.43 30.59
N PHE A 27 15.13 -5.48 29.37
CA PHE A 27 13.85 -4.91 28.94
C PHE A 27 13.41 -5.46 27.56
N ALA A 28 12.18 -5.18 27.17
CA ALA A 28 11.64 -5.48 25.86
C ALA A 28 11.30 -4.19 25.11
N VAL A 29 11.30 -4.27 23.78
CA VAL A 29 10.87 -3.19 22.87
C VAL A 29 9.79 -3.71 21.94
N MET A 30 8.69 -2.98 21.83
CA MET A 30 7.62 -3.27 20.86
C MET A 30 7.56 -2.16 19.82
N ILE A 31 7.59 -2.58 18.54
CA ILE A 31 7.83 -1.69 17.41
C ILE A 31 6.54 -1.36 16.62
N GLY A 32 5.42 -1.22 17.35
CA GLY A 32 4.15 -0.75 16.80
C GLY A 32 3.17 -1.85 16.39
N ASP A 33 1.99 -1.42 15.95
CA ASP A 33 0.84 -2.26 15.55
C ASP A 33 0.32 -3.15 16.70
N MET A 34 0.15 -2.55 17.88
CA MET A 34 -0.35 -3.22 19.08
C MET A 34 -1.86 -3.40 19.07
N ILE A 35 -2.60 -2.53 18.37
CA ILE A 35 -4.05 -2.58 18.23
C ILE A 35 -4.45 -2.60 16.74
N GLN A 36 -5.72 -2.88 16.45
CA GLN A 36 -6.25 -2.79 15.09
C GLN A 36 -6.38 -1.33 14.62
N GLY A 37 -6.77 -0.42 15.53
CA GLY A 37 -6.89 0.99 15.22
C GLY A 37 -8.06 1.33 14.30
N ASP A 38 -7.79 2.21 13.34
CA ASP A 38 -8.70 2.65 12.27
C ASP A 38 -10.07 3.13 12.80
N SER A 39 -10.06 3.91 13.89
CA SER A 39 -11.27 4.39 14.54
C SER A 39 -11.10 5.80 15.06
N VAL A 40 -12.20 6.55 15.12
CA VAL A 40 -12.35 7.82 15.83
C VAL A 40 -13.26 7.69 17.06
N ASP A 41 -13.73 6.48 17.35
CA ASP A 41 -14.54 6.17 18.54
C ASP A 41 -13.61 5.86 19.72
N ALA A 42 -13.64 6.72 20.73
CA ALA A 42 -12.82 6.59 21.94
C ALA A 42 -13.11 5.29 22.70
N GLY A 43 -14.36 4.83 22.74
CA GLY A 43 -14.77 3.60 23.42
C GLY A 43 -14.15 2.38 22.74
N ARG A 44 -14.23 2.31 21.42
CA ARG A 44 -13.61 1.22 20.62
C ARG A 44 -12.08 1.21 20.76
N ILE A 45 -11.43 2.38 20.74
CA ILE A 45 -9.98 2.46 20.94
C ILE A 45 -9.59 2.01 22.35
N GLN A 46 -10.35 2.43 23.37
CA GLN A 46 -10.10 2.01 24.75
C GLN A 46 -10.31 0.50 24.94
N GLU A 47 -11.30 -0.09 24.29
CA GLU A 47 -11.55 -1.54 24.32
C GLU A 47 -10.36 -2.31 23.73
N GLN A 48 -9.86 -1.93 22.56
CA GLN A 48 -8.72 -2.55 21.91
C GLN A 48 -7.45 -2.46 22.77
N TRP A 49 -7.17 -1.29 23.36
CA TRP A 49 -6.06 -1.13 24.29
C TRP A 49 -6.26 -1.93 25.59
N GLY A 50 -7.50 -2.08 26.06
CA GLY A 50 -7.87 -2.93 27.19
C GLY A 50 -7.54 -4.39 26.93
N GLU A 51 -7.87 -4.90 25.75
CA GLU A 51 -7.55 -6.27 25.31
C GLU A 51 -6.03 -6.46 25.24
N PHE A 52 -5.28 -5.61 24.52
CA PHE A 52 -3.82 -5.67 24.46
C PHE A 52 -3.19 -5.66 25.85
N ASN A 53 -3.63 -4.74 26.71
CA ASN A 53 -3.12 -4.62 28.08
C ASN A 53 -3.40 -5.86 28.95
N SER A 54 -4.47 -6.61 28.67
CA SER A 54 -4.77 -7.85 29.42
C SER A 54 -3.71 -8.92 29.17
N HIS A 55 -3.15 -9.00 27.96
CA HIS A 55 -2.09 -9.93 27.59
C HIS A 55 -0.70 -9.44 28.01
N ILE A 56 -0.36 -8.17 27.70
CA ILE A 56 1.00 -7.65 27.95
C ILE A 56 1.37 -7.57 29.44
N ARG A 57 0.38 -7.57 30.33
CA ARG A 57 0.61 -7.68 31.79
C ARG A 57 1.34 -8.94 32.23
N ALA A 58 1.37 -9.98 31.39
CA ALA A 58 2.15 -11.18 31.64
C ALA A 58 3.66 -10.96 31.46
N LEU A 59 4.08 -9.86 30.83
CA LEU A 59 5.49 -9.52 30.68
C LEU A 59 6.08 -9.06 32.03
N GLU A 60 7.18 -9.69 32.45
CA GLU A 60 7.82 -9.45 33.74
C GLU A 60 8.97 -8.42 33.68
N VAL A 61 9.30 -7.92 32.50
CA VAL A 61 10.39 -6.96 32.28
C VAL A 61 9.85 -5.61 31.80
N PRO A 62 10.59 -4.50 31.98
CA PRO A 62 10.19 -3.20 31.46
C PRO A 62 9.93 -3.25 29.95
N LEU A 63 8.88 -2.57 29.49
CA LEU A 63 8.50 -2.49 28.08
C LEU A 63 8.65 -1.06 27.58
N PHE A 64 9.36 -0.88 26.47
CA PHE A 64 9.39 0.35 25.69
C PHE A 64 8.60 0.16 24.41
N VAL A 65 7.83 1.18 23.97
CA VAL A 65 6.95 1.09 22.81
C VAL A 65 7.14 2.28 21.88
N ILE A 66 6.98 2.03 20.60
CA ILE A 66 6.78 3.06 19.58
C ILE A 66 5.48 2.76 18.84
N PRO A 67 4.79 3.78 18.28
CA PRO A 67 3.56 3.54 17.54
C PRO A 67 3.82 2.99 16.14
N GLY A 68 2.88 2.16 15.67
CA GLY A 68 2.72 1.77 14.27
C GLY A 68 1.53 2.46 13.60
N ASN A 69 1.30 2.15 12.33
CA ASN A 69 0.22 2.78 11.56
C ASN A 69 -1.19 2.36 12.02
N HIS A 70 -1.31 1.26 12.74
CA HIS A 70 -2.56 0.85 13.38
C HIS A 70 -2.78 1.52 14.73
N ASP A 71 -1.71 1.86 15.45
CA ASP A 71 -1.80 2.57 16.72
C ASP A 71 -2.10 4.07 16.53
N ILE A 72 -1.63 4.65 15.42
CA ILE A 72 -1.86 6.05 15.03
C ILE A 72 -2.25 6.07 13.54
N SER A 73 -3.51 5.77 13.23
CA SER A 73 -4.03 5.79 11.87
C SER A 73 -4.70 7.13 11.48
N ASN A 74 -4.88 8.03 12.44
CA ASN A 74 -5.51 9.33 12.23
C ASN A 74 -5.14 10.32 13.35
N PRO A 75 -5.41 11.63 13.19
CA PRO A 75 -5.10 12.65 14.19
C PRO A 75 -5.75 12.41 15.56
N PHE A 76 -6.98 11.85 15.62
CA PHE A 76 -7.64 11.52 16.88
C PHE A 76 -6.82 10.48 17.67
N MET A 77 -6.33 9.44 17.01
CA MET A 77 -5.52 8.40 17.64
C MET A 77 -4.14 8.92 18.06
N LEU A 78 -3.56 9.86 17.32
CA LEU A 78 -2.32 10.55 17.71
C LEU A 78 -2.50 11.32 19.02
N GLU A 79 -3.56 12.11 19.14
CA GLU A 79 -3.87 12.85 20.37
C GLU A 79 -4.22 11.90 21.52
N TRP A 80 -4.96 10.81 21.25
CA TRP A 80 -5.24 9.78 22.24
C TRP A 80 -3.95 9.13 22.77
N TRP A 81 -3.00 8.78 21.87
CA TRP A 81 -1.69 8.24 22.25
C TRP A 81 -0.94 9.21 23.15
N ARG A 82 -0.82 10.48 22.75
CA ARG A 82 -0.12 11.52 23.52
C ARG A 82 -0.71 11.72 24.92
N ALA A 83 -2.03 11.67 25.02
CA ALA A 83 -2.75 11.83 26.28
C ALA A 83 -2.59 10.61 27.21
N THR A 84 -2.48 9.39 26.67
CA THR A 84 -2.56 8.14 27.44
C THR A 84 -1.19 7.49 27.63
N LEU A 85 -0.36 7.43 26.57
CA LEU A 85 0.95 6.77 26.58
C LEU A 85 2.12 7.77 26.57
N GLY A 86 1.86 9.03 26.28
CA GLY A 86 2.85 10.09 26.33
C GLY A 86 3.57 10.33 25.00
N ARG A 87 4.90 10.41 25.05
CA ARG A 87 5.71 10.76 23.88
C ARG A 87 5.64 9.68 22.80
N THR A 88 5.53 10.09 21.54
CA THR A 88 5.54 9.21 20.37
C THR A 88 6.96 8.87 19.91
N TYR A 89 7.94 9.72 20.23
CA TYR A 89 9.36 9.47 19.98
C TYR A 89 10.21 9.97 21.16
N TYR A 90 11.31 9.25 21.45
CA TYR A 90 12.20 9.53 22.58
C TYR A 90 13.53 8.80 22.44
N SER A 91 14.48 9.10 23.32
CA SER A 91 15.75 8.38 23.42
C SER A 91 16.17 8.20 24.88
N PHE A 92 16.95 7.16 25.13
CA PHE A 92 17.55 6.90 26.43
C PHE A 92 18.88 6.17 26.27
N THR A 93 19.66 6.13 27.33
CA THR A 93 20.89 5.33 27.38
C THR A 93 20.77 4.23 28.44
N TYR A 94 21.30 3.08 28.11
CA TYR A 94 21.38 1.95 29.02
C TYR A 94 22.67 1.16 28.78
N ARG A 95 23.45 0.92 29.82
CA ARG A 95 24.74 0.20 29.77
C ARG A 95 25.64 0.65 28.60
N ASP A 96 25.86 1.95 28.50
CA ASP A 96 26.66 2.61 27.44
C ASP A 96 26.17 2.34 25.99
N CYS A 97 24.93 1.97 25.82
CA CYS A 97 24.25 1.95 24.54
C CYS A 97 23.23 3.09 24.44
N LEU A 98 23.07 3.68 23.26
CA LEU A 98 22.05 4.67 22.95
C LEU A 98 20.87 3.98 22.25
N PHE A 99 19.66 4.26 22.71
CA PHE A 99 18.41 3.79 22.15
C PHE A 99 17.63 5.00 21.64
N ILE A 100 17.29 5.02 20.36
CA ILE A 100 16.53 6.08 19.69
C ILE A 100 15.23 5.46 19.18
N MET A 101 14.13 5.94 19.72
CA MET A 101 12.77 5.49 19.44
C MET A 101 12.08 6.53 18.55
N LEU A 102 11.68 6.17 17.33
CA LEU A 102 11.14 7.11 16.34
C LEU A 102 9.71 6.72 15.95
N ASN A 103 8.89 7.73 15.68
CA ASN A 103 7.52 7.58 15.23
C ASN A 103 7.42 7.90 13.74
N THR A 104 7.21 6.89 12.92
CA THR A 104 7.01 7.04 11.47
C THR A 104 5.61 7.51 11.09
N MET A 105 4.70 7.66 12.07
CA MET A 105 3.30 8.01 11.87
C MET A 105 2.95 9.43 12.36
N GLU A 106 3.94 10.22 12.78
CA GLU A 106 3.71 11.58 13.29
C GLU A 106 3.13 12.53 12.23
N TYR A 107 3.62 12.39 11.00
CA TYR A 107 3.24 13.21 9.86
C TYR A 107 2.68 12.36 8.74
N TRP A 108 1.61 11.64 9.03
CA TRP A 108 0.94 10.83 8.04
C TRP A 108 0.47 11.70 6.86
N LYS A 109 1.13 11.55 5.70
CA LYS A 109 0.71 12.13 4.42
C LYS A 109 0.89 11.09 3.32
N ASP A 110 -0.08 10.97 2.44
CA ASP A 110 0.00 10.23 1.17
C ASP A 110 0.39 8.75 1.30
N PHE A 111 0.00 8.06 2.39
CA PHE A 111 0.46 6.70 2.70
C PHE A 111 1.99 6.55 2.82
N ALA A 112 2.72 7.63 2.80
CA ALA A 112 4.13 7.65 3.10
C ALA A 112 4.32 7.96 4.58
N ALA A 113 5.05 7.11 5.25
CA ALA A 113 5.49 7.36 6.60
C ALA A 113 6.63 8.38 6.56
N TYR A 114 6.55 9.42 7.40
CA TYR A 114 7.58 10.44 7.52
C TYR A 114 8.01 10.60 8.97
N LEU A 115 9.29 10.88 9.17
CA LEU A 115 9.81 11.28 10.48
C LEU A 115 9.62 12.79 10.71
N GLY A 116 9.76 13.57 9.65
CA GLY A 116 9.74 15.04 9.68
C GLY A 116 11.02 15.65 10.26
N ASP A 117 11.25 16.91 9.93
CA ASP A 117 12.46 17.64 10.32
C ASP A 117 12.70 17.66 11.84
N GLU A 118 11.65 17.66 12.64
CA GLU A 118 11.77 17.73 14.10
C GLU A 118 12.37 16.45 14.65
N GLN A 119 11.89 15.28 14.25
CA GLN A 119 12.41 13.99 14.71
C GLN A 119 13.81 13.72 14.15
N ILE A 120 14.07 14.10 12.90
CA ILE A 120 15.43 14.01 12.32
C ILE A 120 16.41 14.83 13.16
N ARG A 121 16.08 16.11 13.45
CA ARG A 121 16.92 16.94 14.33
C ARG A 121 17.08 16.34 15.72
N TYR A 122 16.00 15.84 16.30
CA TYR A 122 16.03 15.16 17.61
C TYR A 122 17.00 13.99 17.61
N ALA A 123 16.90 13.09 16.60
CA ALA A 123 17.76 11.91 16.49
C ALA A 123 19.25 12.31 16.29
N LEU A 124 19.52 13.29 15.42
CA LEU A 124 20.87 13.82 15.22
C LEU A 124 21.45 14.44 16.49
N ASP A 125 20.62 15.13 17.28
CA ASP A 125 21.02 15.70 18.58
C ASP A 125 21.33 14.62 19.59
N ALA A 126 20.52 13.56 19.67
CA ALA A 126 20.77 12.40 20.53
C ALA A 126 22.11 11.72 20.16
N ILE A 127 22.37 11.53 18.87
CA ILE A 127 23.64 10.97 18.36
C ILE A 127 24.83 11.83 18.76
N ARG A 128 24.74 13.17 18.61
CA ARG A 128 25.82 14.10 18.97
C ARG A 128 26.08 14.17 20.48
N LYS A 129 25.04 14.11 21.30
CA LYS A 129 25.15 14.16 22.76
C LYS A 129 25.79 12.90 23.35
N HIS A 130 25.76 11.80 22.62
CA HIS A 130 26.28 10.51 23.04
C HIS A 130 27.35 9.97 22.08
N PRO A 131 28.51 10.64 21.93
CA PRO A 131 29.54 10.28 20.95
C PRO A 131 30.27 8.98 21.29
N ASN A 132 30.35 8.61 22.57
CA ASN A 132 31.21 7.54 23.08
C ASN A 132 30.42 6.27 23.46
N VAL A 133 29.14 6.14 23.05
CA VAL A 133 28.40 4.91 23.33
C VAL A 133 28.99 3.74 22.53
N ARG A 134 28.96 2.56 23.13
CA ARG A 134 29.52 1.34 22.50
C ARG A 134 28.65 0.83 21.34
N HIS A 135 27.32 1.13 21.35
CA HIS A 135 26.39 0.77 20.29
C HIS A 135 25.20 1.75 20.26
N THR A 136 24.62 1.96 19.09
CA THR A 136 23.41 2.76 18.91
C THR A 136 22.32 1.90 18.29
N PHE A 137 21.17 1.84 18.95
CA PHE A 137 19.96 1.17 18.47
C PHE A 137 18.95 2.21 18.01
N VAL A 138 18.37 2.00 16.84
CA VAL A 138 17.28 2.83 16.30
C VAL A 138 16.06 1.94 16.06
N PHE A 139 14.91 2.35 16.56
CA PHE A 139 13.65 1.66 16.40
C PHE A 139 12.66 2.57 15.68
N LEU A 140 12.05 2.05 14.63
CA LEU A 140 10.99 2.71 13.88
C LEU A 140 9.99 1.65 13.40
N HIS A 141 8.74 2.03 13.12
CA HIS A 141 7.76 1.05 12.67
C HIS A 141 7.94 0.71 11.19
N VAL A 142 7.95 1.73 10.32
CA VAL A 142 8.08 1.53 8.86
C VAL A 142 9.57 1.52 8.46
N PRO A 143 10.06 0.49 7.76
CA PRO A 143 11.47 0.38 7.38
C PRO A 143 11.85 1.35 6.25
N HIS A 144 12.13 2.61 6.59
CA HIS A 144 12.43 3.69 5.65
C HIS A 144 13.60 3.39 4.71
N TRP A 145 14.55 2.56 5.11
CA TRP A 145 15.70 2.16 4.27
C TRP A 145 15.33 1.21 3.12
N LEU A 146 14.09 0.68 3.11
CA LEU A 146 13.56 -0.15 2.02
C LEU A 146 12.77 0.66 0.98
N ASP A 147 12.64 1.97 1.19
CA ASP A 147 12.00 2.91 0.29
C ASP A 147 13.05 3.86 -0.29
N ASP A 148 13.45 3.60 -1.53
CA ASP A 148 14.45 4.40 -2.24
C ASP A 148 13.99 5.84 -2.54
N THR A 149 12.69 6.14 -2.34
CA THR A 149 12.13 7.49 -2.51
C THR A 149 12.12 8.30 -1.21
N ASN A 150 12.43 7.68 -0.07
CA ASN A 150 12.48 8.37 1.22
C ASN A 150 13.72 9.27 1.32
N ALA A 151 13.51 10.58 1.34
CA ALA A 151 14.60 11.56 1.39
C ALA A 151 15.14 11.81 2.81
N GLU A 152 14.42 11.42 3.85
CA GLU A 152 14.77 11.70 5.26
C GLU A 152 15.74 10.67 5.82
N TRP A 153 15.54 9.39 5.47
CA TRP A 153 16.34 8.30 6.01
C TRP A 153 17.83 8.44 5.73
N PRO A 154 18.29 8.81 4.51
CA PRO A 154 19.72 8.98 4.22
C PRO A 154 20.44 9.97 5.14
N ILE A 155 19.74 11.01 5.63
CA ILE A 155 20.29 12.00 6.56
C ILE A 155 20.66 11.35 7.90
N LEU A 156 19.76 10.54 8.44
CA LEU A 156 19.98 9.83 9.70
C LEU A 156 21.01 8.70 9.53
N GLU A 157 20.91 7.97 8.43
CA GLU A 157 21.82 6.88 8.11
C GLU A 157 23.28 7.36 7.99
N GLN A 158 23.51 8.53 7.38
CA GLN A 158 24.84 9.14 7.31
C GLN A 158 25.41 9.46 8.70
N ALA A 159 24.58 9.92 9.63
CA ALA A 159 25.02 10.19 10.99
C ALA A 159 25.34 8.89 11.78
N LEU A 160 24.64 7.81 11.48
CA LEU A 160 24.87 6.50 12.09
C LEU A 160 26.11 5.79 11.54
N ALA A 161 26.51 6.03 10.30
CA ALA A 161 27.62 5.33 9.63
C ALA A 161 28.98 5.43 10.35
N SER A 162 29.17 6.42 11.24
CA SER A 162 30.40 6.63 12.01
C SER A 162 30.52 5.80 13.27
N ARG A 163 29.52 4.97 13.60
CA ARG A 163 29.43 4.21 14.86
C ARG A 163 28.78 2.85 14.68
N PRO A 164 29.07 1.85 15.56
CA PRO A 164 28.33 0.61 15.58
C PRO A 164 26.84 0.89 15.85
N HIS A 165 25.98 0.39 14.94
CA HIS A 165 24.55 0.60 15.07
C HIS A 165 23.71 -0.57 14.54
N THR A 166 22.50 -0.68 15.08
CA THR A 166 21.48 -1.61 14.60
C THR A 166 20.14 -0.88 14.51
N VAL A 167 19.46 -1.07 13.40
CA VAL A 167 18.16 -0.48 13.10
C VAL A 167 17.10 -1.56 13.04
N PHE A 168 15.98 -1.36 13.74
CA PHE A 168 14.85 -2.28 13.78
C PHE A 168 13.60 -1.63 13.21
N ALA A 169 12.85 -2.41 12.43
CA ALA A 169 11.51 -2.04 12.00
C ALA A 169 10.55 -3.24 11.97
N GLY A 170 9.27 -2.97 11.72
CA GLY A 170 8.20 -3.93 11.56
C GLY A 170 7.45 -3.73 10.24
N HIS A 171 6.12 -3.57 10.31
CA HIS A 171 5.21 -3.12 9.26
C HIS A 171 5.02 -4.07 8.07
N ILE A 172 6.08 -4.59 7.47
CA ILE A 172 6.00 -5.39 6.25
C ILE A 172 5.67 -6.87 6.49
N HIS A 173 5.46 -7.30 7.74
CA HIS A 173 5.11 -8.66 8.15
C HIS A 173 6.03 -9.74 7.55
N ARG A 174 7.32 -9.44 7.46
CA ARG A 174 8.38 -10.37 7.03
C ARG A 174 9.64 -10.09 7.81
N ASN A 175 10.34 -11.14 8.19
CA ASN A 175 11.71 -10.99 8.66
C ASN A 175 12.59 -10.65 7.46
N THR A 176 13.48 -9.68 7.61
CA THR A 176 14.51 -9.41 6.59
C THR A 176 15.72 -8.73 7.24
N TYR A 177 16.89 -9.04 6.73
CA TYR A 177 18.17 -8.57 7.26
C TYR A 177 19.07 -8.07 6.15
N GLU A 178 19.76 -6.98 6.41
CA GLU A 178 20.89 -6.54 5.61
C GLU A 178 21.95 -5.83 6.46
N GLU A 179 23.19 -5.90 6.01
CA GLU A 179 24.28 -5.05 6.51
C GLU A 179 24.50 -3.92 5.50
N ARG A 180 24.49 -2.70 5.97
CA ARG A 180 24.73 -1.51 5.15
C ARG A 180 25.33 -0.38 5.97
N ASN A 181 26.21 0.39 5.37
CA ASN A 181 26.81 1.58 6.00
C ASN A 181 27.41 1.33 7.40
N GLY A 182 27.98 0.12 7.61
CA GLY A 182 28.60 -0.28 8.88
C GLY A 182 27.63 -0.67 9.99
N GLY A 183 26.34 -0.79 9.71
CA GLY A 183 25.29 -1.19 10.65
C GLY A 183 24.50 -2.41 10.20
N GLN A 184 23.70 -2.94 11.14
CA GLN A 184 22.78 -4.04 10.94
C GLN A 184 21.35 -3.51 10.83
N TYR A 185 20.59 -3.97 9.86
CA TYR A 185 19.21 -3.54 9.60
C TYR A 185 18.31 -4.76 9.60
N LEU A 186 17.37 -4.80 10.53
CA LEU A 186 16.48 -5.94 10.74
C LEU A 186 15.02 -5.48 10.73
N VAL A 187 14.21 -6.06 9.84
CA VAL A 187 12.76 -6.05 10.00
C VAL A 187 12.36 -7.33 10.71
N VAL A 188 11.57 -7.19 11.77
CA VAL A 188 11.00 -8.32 12.52
C VAL A 188 9.53 -8.42 12.17
N THR A 189 9.08 -9.61 11.77
CA THR A 189 7.68 -9.88 11.52
C THR A 189 6.87 -9.84 12.82
N ALA A 190 5.55 -9.82 12.72
CA ALA A 190 4.68 -9.98 13.88
C ALA A 190 4.88 -11.37 14.52
N THR A 191 4.61 -11.48 15.82
CA THR A 191 4.52 -12.77 16.52
C THR A 191 3.44 -13.65 15.90
N LYS A 192 2.43 -13.00 15.30
CA LYS A 192 1.44 -13.61 14.41
C LYS A 192 1.63 -13.08 12.99
N GLY A 193 1.78 -13.95 12.01
CA GLY A 193 1.77 -13.53 10.59
C GLY A 193 0.34 -13.46 10.03
N ASP A 194 0.14 -12.68 8.97
CA ASP A 194 -1.13 -12.55 8.23
C ASP A 194 -1.61 -13.84 7.54
N LYS A 195 -0.85 -14.91 7.62
CA LYS A 195 -1.12 -16.19 6.93
C LYS A 195 -0.93 -17.34 7.88
N PRO A 196 -1.65 -18.46 7.67
CA PRO A 196 -1.37 -19.68 8.42
C PRO A 196 0.11 -20.03 8.23
N LEU A 197 0.85 -19.87 9.31
CA LEU A 197 2.28 -20.11 9.36
C LEU A 197 2.47 -21.62 9.42
N VAL A 198 3.11 -22.14 8.40
CA VAL A 198 3.54 -23.54 8.40
C VAL A 198 4.80 -23.61 9.26
N SER A 199 4.71 -24.25 10.40
CA SER A 199 5.89 -24.57 11.20
C SER A 199 6.28 -26.04 10.97
N PRO A 200 7.53 -26.35 10.61
CA PRO A 200 8.63 -25.43 10.29
C PRO A 200 8.44 -24.73 8.93
N PRO A 201 8.93 -23.49 8.76
CA PRO A 201 8.85 -22.81 7.49
C PRO A 201 9.65 -23.58 6.44
N LYS A 202 9.03 -23.90 5.28
CA LYS A 202 9.70 -24.60 4.16
C LYS A 202 10.74 -23.74 3.47
N ALA A 203 10.62 -22.41 3.57
CA ALA A 203 11.50 -21.43 2.97
C ALA A 203 11.79 -20.27 3.95
N PRO A 204 12.56 -20.51 5.03
CA PRO A 204 12.86 -19.50 6.04
C PRO A 204 13.60 -18.29 5.46
N GLU A 205 14.37 -18.49 4.39
CA GLU A 205 15.08 -17.42 3.67
C GLU A 205 14.16 -16.38 3.00
N LEU A 206 12.86 -16.63 2.96
CA LEU A 206 11.86 -15.66 2.52
C LEU A 206 11.29 -14.81 3.68
N GLY A 207 11.66 -15.12 4.91
CA GLY A 207 11.26 -14.37 6.10
C GLY A 207 9.80 -14.51 6.52
N VAL A 208 9.06 -15.47 5.97
CA VAL A 208 7.61 -15.66 6.23
C VAL A 208 7.41 -16.68 7.36
N PHE A 209 7.74 -16.26 8.58
CA PHE A 209 7.48 -17.04 9.80
C PHE A 209 7.36 -16.07 10.98
N PRO A 210 6.57 -16.40 12.04
CA PRO A 210 6.45 -15.55 13.21
C PRO A 210 7.77 -15.50 13.95
N ALA A 211 8.13 -14.33 14.48
CA ALA A 211 9.34 -14.20 15.26
C ALA A 211 9.30 -13.02 16.24
N TRP A 212 10.05 -13.17 17.31
CA TRP A 212 10.56 -12.07 18.10
C TRP A 212 12.10 -12.11 18.07
N ALA A 213 12.77 -10.98 18.31
CA ALA A 213 14.22 -10.89 18.22
C ALA A 213 14.87 -10.86 19.60
N GLN A 214 15.84 -11.75 19.84
CA GLN A 214 16.77 -11.67 20.96
C GLN A 214 17.97 -10.81 20.56
N ILE A 215 18.31 -9.85 21.43
CA ILE A 215 19.44 -8.95 21.23
C ILE A 215 20.37 -9.05 22.43
N SER A 216 21.61 -9.44 22.20
CA SER A 216 22.66 -9.35 23.21
C SER A 216 23.81 -8.48 22.70
N VAL A 217 24.41 -7.71 23.60
CA VAL A 217 25.49 -6.77 23.24
C VAL A 217 26.75 -7.15 23.96
N GLU A 218 27.78 -7.53 23.19
CA GLU A 218 29.11 -7.83 23.70
C GLU A 218 30.12 -6.84 23.10
N GLY A 219 30.76 -6.08 23.97
CA GLY A 219 31.59 -4.96 23.53
C GLY A 219 30.76 -3.94 22.74
N SER A 220 31.13 -3.71 21.47
CA SER A 220 30.40 -2.84 20.54
C SER A 220 29.53 -3.61 19.55
N GLN A 221 29.47 -4.94 19.64
CA GLN A 221 28.72 -5.78 18.69
C GLN A 221 27.38 -6.20 19.26
N ALA A 222 26.33 -6.09 18.46
CA ALA A 222 25.01 -6.65 18.72
C ALA A 222 24.88 -8.00 18.04
N GLN A 223 24.54 -9.03 18.81
CA GLN A 223 24.20 -10.36 18.33
C GLN A 223 22.67 -10.48 18.24
N LEU A 224 22.18 -10.85 17.09
CA LEU A 224 20.76 -10.88 16.76
C LEU A 224 20.32 -12.31 16.44
N THR A 225 19.28 -12.77 17.14
CA THR A 225 18.67 -14.08 16.92
C THR A 225 17.17 -13.93 16.81
N LEU A 226 16.56 -14.52 15.79
CA LEU A 226 15.11 -14.61 15.66
C LEU A 226 14.62 -15.88 16.36
N VAL A 227 13.61 -15.75 17.19
CA VAL A 227 12.97 -16.86 17.92
C VAL A 227 11.56 -17.06 17.38
N GLU A 228 11.25 -18.28 16.96
CA GLU A 228 9.91 -18.66 16.48
C GLU A 228 9.06 -19.05 17.71
N PRO A 229 7.99 -18.26 18.03
CA PRO A 229 7.19 -18.50 19.22
C PRO A 229 6.55 -19.89 19.24
N GLY A 230 6.64 -20.57 20.38
CA GLY A 230 6.04 -21.90 20.57
C GLY A 230 6.73 -23.05 19.83
N ALA A 231 7.70 -22.78 18.98
CA ALA A 231 8.37 -23.80 18.18
C ALA A 231 9.70 -24.31 18.78
N GLY A 232 10.22 -23.65 19.82
CA GLY A 232 11.53 -23.96 20.40
C GLY A 232 12.67 -23.83 19.39
N ARG A 233 12.48 -23.03 18.34
CA ARG A 233 13.43 -22.87 17.23
C ARG A 233 13.97 -21.45 17.17
N THR A 234 15.25 -21.34 16.87
CA THR A 234 15.93 -20.07 16.66
C THR A 234 16.56 -20.03 15.27
N TRP A 235 16.63 -18.82 14.72
CA TRP A 235 17.24 -18.53 13.43
C TRP A 235 18.25 -17.41 13.56
N PRO A 236 19.39 -17.45 12.86
CA PRO A 236 20.26 -16.29 12.77
C PRO A 236 19.51 -15.15 12.06
N ALA A 237 19.75 -13.90 12.44
CA ALA A 237 19.02 -12.75 11.87
C ALA A 237 19.13 -12.68 10.34
N ASN A 238 20.29 -13.09 9.78
CA ASN A 238 20.55 -13.09 8.35
C ASN A 238 19.95 -14.27 7.59
N ILE A 239 19.09 -15.09 8.21
CA ILE A 239 18.38 -16.20 7.53
C ILE A 239 17.58 -15.72 6.33
N ALA A 240 17.00 -14.51 6.42
CA ALA A 240 16.18 -13.89 5.39
C ALA A 240 16.84 -12.59 4.88
N PRO A 241 17.74 -12.67 3.88
CA PRO A 241 18.38 -11.49 3.32
C PRO A 241 17.38 -10.54 2.64
N THR A 242 17.53 -9.24 2.82
CA THR A 242 16.70 -8.21 2.15
C THR A 242 16.71 -8.34 0.63
N ALA A 243 17.78 -8.87 0.07
CA ALA A 243 17.86 -9.18 -1.37
C ALA A 243 16.73 -10.13 -1.82
N ASN A 244 16.33 -11.11 -1.00
CA ASN A 244 15.22 -12.01 -1.31
C ASN A 244 13.88 -11.29 -1.33
N LEU A 245 13.66 -10.32 -0.42
CA LEU A 245 12.46 -9.47 -0.45
C LEU A 245 12.41 -8.64 -1.74
N LYS A 246 13.54 -8.03 -2.13
CA LYS A 246 13.65 -7.28 -3.41
C LYS A 246 13.43 -8.19 -4.61
N ALA A 247 13.98 -9.40 -4.59
CA ALA A 247 13.75 -10.42 -5.61
C ALA A 247 12.27 -10.80 -5.74
N LEU A 248 11.56 -10.95 -4.62
CA LEU A 248 10.12 -11.25 -4.61
C LEU A 248 9.27 -10.12 -5.20
N ARG A 249 9.58 -8.86 -4.90
CA ARG A 249 8.85 -7.70 -5.42
C ARG A 249 8.94 -7.61 -6.94
N ASN A 250 10.07 -8.02 -7.51
CA ASN A 250 10.37 -7.92 -8.94
C ASN A 250 10.26 -9.26 -9.68
N LEU A 251 9.74 -10.30 -9.01
CA LEU A 251 9.75 -11.67 -9.53
C LEU A 251 8.91 -11.84 -10.79
N VAL A 252 7.70 -11.25 -10.80
CA VAL A 252 6.77 -11.33 -11.94
C VAL A 252 6.27 -9.94 -12.28
N THR A 253 6.47 -9.54 -13.53
CA THR A 253 5.90 -8.31 -14.09
C THR A 253 5.03 -8.64 -15.28
N GLN A 254 3.99 -7.84 -15.48
CA GLN A 254 3.07 -7.95 -16.61
C GLN A 254 2.92 -6.57 -17.24
N GLU A 255 3.27 -6.47 -18.52
CA GLU A 255 3.26 -5.22 -19.27
C GLU A 255 2.37 -5.37 -20.51
N ALA A 256 1.48 -4.40 -20.75
CA ALA A 256 0.63 -4.42 -21.91
C ALA A 256 1.43 -4.28 -23.21
N LEU A 257 0.97 -4.95 -24.25
CA LEU A 257 1.33 -4.60 -25.63
C LEU A 257 0.43 -3.45 -26.11
N MET A 258 0.95 -2.64 -27.03
CA MET A 258 0.13 -1.65 -27.72
C MET A 258 -0.95 -2.37 -28.54
N PRO A 259 -2.24 -2.08 -28.32
CA PRO A 259 -3.30 -2.66 -29.14
C PRO A 259 -3.21 -2.20 -30.59
N GLU A 260 -3.38 -3.13 -31.53
CA GLU A 260 -3.29 -2.90 -32.98
C GLU A 260 -4.63 -3.27 -33.65
N LYS A 261 -5.13 -2.44 -34.57
CA LYS A 261 -6.28 -2.77 -35.39
C LYS A 261 -5.88 -3.79 -36.47
N VAL A 262 -6.50 -4.97 -36.47
CA VAL A 262 -6.19 -6.06 -37.42
C VAL A 262 -7.32 -6.36 -38.39
N GLY A 263 -8.45 -5.69 -38.25
CA GLY A 263 -9.63 -5.79 -39.16
C GLY A 263 -10.75 -4.85 -38.70
N ASP A 264 -11.88 -4.89 -39.36
CA ASP A 264 -13.03 -4.02 -39.05
C ASP A 264 -13.55 -4.30 -37.63
N GLY A 265 -13.26 -3.38 -36.71
CA GLY A 265 -13.69 -3.45 -35.32
C GLY A 265 -13.01 -4.53 -34.50
N ILE A 266 -11.90 -5.14 -34.94
CA ILE A 266 -11.12 -6.13 -34.19
C ILE A 266 -9.74 -5.56 -33.87
N TRP A 267 -9.37 -5.68 -32.62
CA TRP A 267 -8.04 -5.36 -32.13
C TRP A 267 -7.26 -6.64 -31.81
N LYS A 268 -5.96 -6.62 -32.09
CA LYS A 268 -5.00 -7.53 -31.49
C LYS A 268 -4.37 -6.83 -30.33
N THR A 269 -4.46 -7.41 -29.15
CA THR A 269 -3.89 -6.89 -27.91
C THR A 269 -3.26 -8.02 -27.10
N GLY A 270 -2.64 -7.70 -25.98
CA GLY A 270 -2.02 -8.70 -25.12
C GLY A 270 -1.07 -8.10 -24.13
N PHE A 271 -0.26 -8.97 -23.53
CA PHE A 271 0.71 -8.58 -22.52
C PHE A 271 1.93 -9.50 -22.54
N VAL A 272 3.02 -8.98 -21.98
CA VAL A 272 4.25 -9.75 -21.75
C VAL A 272 4.32 -10.08 -20.27
N THR A 273 4.36 -11.36 -19.94
CA THR A 273 4.72 -11.83 -18.60
C THR A 273 6.21 -12.06 -18.54
N THR A 274 6.91 -11.31 -17.70
CA THR A 274 8.34 -11.50 -17.43
C THR A 274 8.54 -12.05 -16.02
N VAL A 275 9.30 -13.12 -15.91
CA VAL A 275 9.73 -13.71 -14.64
C VAL A 275 11.24 -13.55 -14.52
N VAL A 276 11.69 -12.91 -13.43
CA VAL A 276 13.12 -12.72 -13.12
C VAL A 276 13.40 -13.41 -11.79
N ASN A 277 13.98 -14.62 -11.85
CA ASN A 277 14.26 -15.37 -10.64
C ASN A 277 15.63 -15.04 -10.06
N GLN A 278 15.67 -14.14 -9.09
CA GLN A 278 16.86 -13.83 -8.28
C GLN A 278 16.89 -14.57 -6.93
N LEU A 279 15.91 -15.46 -6.68
CA LEU A 279 15.92 -16.30 -5.50
C LEU A 279 16.90 -17.46 -5.63
N PRO A 280 17.38 -18.05 -4.51
CA PRO A 280 18.39 -19.11 -4.53
C PRO A 280 17.85 -20.49 -4.97
N GLY A 281 16.58 -20.62 -5.29
CA GLY A 281 15.95 -21.86 -5.72
C GLY A 281 15.04 -21.67 -6.92
N VAL A 282 14.53 -22.78 -7.45
CA VAL A 282 13.65 -22.81 -8.61
C VAL A 282 12.28 -22.18 -8.28
N VAL A 283 11.80 -21.35 -9.17
CA VAL A 283 10.45 -20.76 -9.14
C VAL A 283 9.60 -21.43 -10.21
N LYS A 284 8.38 -21.83 -9.84
CA LYS A 284 7.37 -22.33 -10.77
C LYS A 284 6.23 -21.32 -10.82
N LEU A 285 5.84 -20.95 -12.04
CA LEU A 285 4.73 -20.05 -12.31
C LEU A 285 3.67 -20.80 -13.11
N GLN A 286 2.43 -20.70 -12.66
CA GLN A 286 1.25 -21.04 -13.43
C GLN A 286 0.41 -19.78 -13.61
N LEU A 287 -0.02 -19.53 -14.84
CA LEU A 287 -0.82 -18.38 -15.21
C LEU A 287 -2.00 -18.84 -16.06
N ALA A 288 -3.19 -18.35 -15.75
CA ALA A 288 -4.39 -18.57 -16.54
C ALA A 288 -5.15 -17.25 -16.73
N VAL A 289 -5.59 -16.99 -17.94
CA VAL A 289 -6.48 -15.86 -18.23
C VAL A 289 -7.92 -16.28 -17.97
N GLN A 290 -8.60 -15.55 -17.12
CA GLN A 290 -9.98 -15.79 -16.71
C GLN A 290 -10.91 -14.73 -17.29
N HIS A 291 -12.10 -15.12 -17.71
CA HIS A 291 -13.06 -14.26 -18.40
C HIS A 291 -14.34 -14.05 -17.57
N PRO A 292 -14.27 -13.39 -16.38
CA PRO A 292 -15.45 -13.23 -15.51
C PRO A 292 -16.53 -12.33 -16.11
N PHE A 293 -16.19 -11.57 -17.17
CA PHE A 293 -17.08 -10.62 -17.83
C PHE A 293 -17.48 -11.05 -19.26
N GLY A 294 -17.30 -12.34 -19.58
CA GLY A 294 -17.53 -12.87 -20.92
C GLY A 294 -16.23 -13.07 -21.71
N ASP A 295 -16.30 -13.89 -22.73
CA ASP A 295 -15.14 -14.40 -23.48
C ASP A 295 -14.85 -13.59 -24.76
N ALA A 296 -14.97 -12.26 -24.68
CA ALA A 296 -14.68 -11.35 -25.81
C ALA A 296 -13.20 -11.38 -26.23
N TRP A 297 -12.30 -11.59 -25.29
CA TRP A 297 -10.88 -11.73 -25.53
C TRP A 297 -10.55 -13.15 -25.97
N LYS A 298 -10.41 -13.36 -27.26
CA LYS A 298 -10.13 -14.69 -27.83
C LYS A 298 -8.63 -14.92 -27.91
N PRO A 299 -8.07 -15.91 -27.21
CA PRO A 299 -6.65 -16.25 -27.32
C PRO A 299 -6.31 -16.64 -28.75
N ILE A 300 -5.16 -16.17 -29.25
CA ILE A 300 -4.68 -16.50 -30.62
C ILE A 300 -4.12 -17.92 -30.65
N SER A 301 -3.57 -18.39 -29.54
CA SER A 301 -3.10 -19.76 -29.35
C SER A 301 -3.41 -20.27 -27.95
N GLU A 302 -3.29 -21.59 -27.71
CA GLU A 302 -3.50 -22.17 -26.40
C GLU A 302 -2.57 -21.61 -25.31
N LYS A 303 -1.34 -21.24 -25.64
CA LYS A 303 -0.39 -20.61 -24.70
C LYS A 303 -0.86 -19.23 -24.24
N ASP A 304 -1.70 -18.56 -25.04
CA ASP A 304 -2.21 -17.23 -24.69
C ASP A 304 -3.27 -17.30 -23.58
N ALA A 305 -3.97 -18.42 -23.47
CA ALA A 305 -4.97 -18.65 -22.42
C ALA A 305 -4.35 -19.12 -21.09
N ALA A 306 -3.31 -19.95 -21.16
CA ALA A 306 -2.64 -20.50 -19.98
C ALA A 306 -1.16 -20.75 -20.23
N LEU A 307 -0.37 -20.56 -19.19
CA LEU A 307 1.09 -20.65 -19.23
C LEU A 307 1.62 -21.35 -17.99
N SER A 308 2.59 -22.26 -18.16
CA SER A 308 3.36 -22.85 -17.08
C SER A 308 4.85 -22.65 -17.36
N LEU A 309 5.58 -22.10 -16.40
CA LEU A 309 7.02 -21.86 -16.48
C LEU A 309 7.74 -22.45 -15.27
N GLU A 310 8.94 -22.95 -15.51
CA GLU A 310 9.92 -23.25 -14.48
C GLU A 310 11.16 -22.39 -14.77
N VAL A 311 11.55 -21.54 -13.78
CA VAL A 311 12.62 -20.55 -13.94
C VAL A 311 13.69 -20.84 -12.90
N LEU A 312 14.91 -21.17 -13.38
CA LEU A 312 16.05 -21.48 -12.52
C LEU A 312 16.62 -20.22 -11.85
N PRO A 313 17.38 -20.37 -10.75
CA PRO A 313 18.08 -19.25 -10.12
C PRO A 313 18.94 -18.45 -11.12
N GLY A 314 18.79 -17.13 -11.10
CA GLY A 314 19.50 -16.22 -11.99
C GLY A 314 18.91 -16.08 -13.40
N GLU A 315 17.89 -16.87 -13.76
CA GLU A 315 17.27 -16.80 -15.08
C GLU A 315 16.20 -15.71 -15.17
N LYS A 316 16.02 -15.22 -16.41
CA LYS A 316 14.93 -14.37 -16.85
C LYS A 316 14.19 -15.04 -18.00
N GLN A 317 12.90 -15.19 -17.90
CA GLN A 317 12.03 -15.66 -18.97
C GLN A 317 10.95 -14.63 -19.24
N ALA A 318 10.63 -14.41 -20.53
CA ALA A 318 9.55 -13.53 -20.96
C ALA A 318 8.68 -14.25 -21.98
N VAL A 319 7.37 -14.20 -21.78
CA VAL A 319 6.38 -14.83 -22.67
C VAL A 319 5.32 -13.81 -23.04
N VAL A 320 5.07 -13.73 -24.34
CA VAL A 320 4.02 -12.89 -24.93
C VAL A 320 2.73 -13.69 -25.00
N GLN A 321 1.64 -13.10 -24.53
CA GLN A 321 0.28 -13.63 -24.66
C GLN A 321 -0.60 -12.64 -25.43
N THR A 322 -1.27 -13.10 -26.48
CA THR A 322 -1.98 -12.26 -27.45
C THR A 322 -3.41 -12.72 -27.68
N PHE A 323 -4.30 -11.73 -27.91
CA PHE A 323 -5.73 -11.96 -28.02
C PHE A 323 -6.31 -11.12 -29.18
N HIS A 324 -7.33 -11.65 -29.83
CA HIS A 324 -8.24 -10.86 -30.65
C HIS A 324 -9.44 -10.44 -29.81
N VAL A 325 -9.83 -9.16 -29.90
CA VAL A 325 -10.93 -8.61 -29.13
C VAL A 325 -11.71 -7.58 -29.98
N PRO A 326 -13.05 -7.60 -29.95
CA PRO A 326 -13.85 -6.52 -30.57
C PRO A 326 -13.54 -5.17 -29.91
N GLU A 327 -13.43 -4.11 -30.71
CA GLU A 327 -13.13 -2.75 -30.22
C GLU A 327 -14.11 -2.30 -29.10
N SER A 328 -15.39 -2.60 -29.24
CA SER A 328 -16.42 -2.27 -28.26
C SER A 328 -16.35 -3.10 -26.95
N GLN A 329 -15.51 -4.14 -26.90
CA GLN A 329 -15.39 -5.07 -25.77
C GLN A 329 -13.97 -5.15 -25.21
N LEU A 330 -13.14 -4.14 -25.50
CA LEU A 330 -11.78 -4.07 -24.94
C LEU A 330 -11.80 -3.96 -23.41
N THR A 331 -12.85 -3.35 -22.87
CA THR A 331 -13.15 -3.29 -21.42
C THR A 331 -14.58 -3.78 -21.17
N PRO A 332 -14.84 -4.44 -20.01
CA PRO A 332 -13.86 -4.83 -19.00
C PRO A 332 -12.88 -5.90 -19.49
N ALA A 333 -11.60 -5.70 -19.17
CA ALA A 333 -10.56 -6.66 -19.52
C ALA A 333 -10.69 -7.96 -18.68
N PRO A 334 -10.21 -9.11 -19.19
CA PRO A 334 -10.15 -10.34 -18.41
C PRO A 334 -9.21 -10.20 -17.21
N ARG A 335 -9.18 -11.22 -16.36
CA ARG A 335 -8.26 -11.29 -15.22
C ARG A 335 -7.17 -12.32 -15.44
N ILE A 336 -6.03 -12.10 -14.83
CA ILE A 336 -4.92 -13.03 -14.82
C ILE A 336 -4.87 -13.67 -13.44
N ALA A 337 -5.14 -14.97 -13.37
CA ALA A 337 -4.85 -15.78 -12.20
C ALA A 337 -3.38 -16.21 -12.26
N THR A 338 -2.61 -15.84 -11.26
CA THR A 338 -1.18 -16.18 -11.19
C THR A 338 -0.89 -16.93 -9.91
N GLU A 339 -0.36 -18.14 -10.03
CA GLU A 339 0.20 -18.91 -8.93
C GLU A 339 1.70 -19.01 -9.10
N VAL A 340 2.43 -18.62 -8.06
CA VAL A 340 3.90 -18.73 -8.03
C VAL A 340 4.29 -19.57 -6.83
N THR A 341 5.06 -20.64 -7.06
CA THR A 341 5.56 -21.51 -6.02
C THR A 341 7.08 -21.53 -5.98
N TYR A 342 7.63 -21.60 -4.77
CA TYR A 342 9.03 -21.71 -4.46
C TYR A 342 9.20 -22.71 -3.31
N LYS A 343 9.98 -23.78 -3.48
CA LYS A 343 10.11 -24.85 -2.46
C LYS A 343 8.76 -25.32 -1.89
N GLU A 344 7.77 -25.51 -2.76
CA GLU A 344 6.41 -25.90 -2.39
C GLU A 344 5.64 -24.86 -1.51
N VAL A 345 6.16 -23.65 -1.42
CA VAL A 345 5.48 -22.52 -0.76
C VAL A 345 4.83 -21.65 -1.83
N SER A 346 3.54 -21.38 -1.70
CA SER A 346 2.88 -20.38 -2.54
C SER A 346 3.38 -18.98 -2.17
N LEU A 347 4.04 -18.30 -3.09
CA LEU A 347 4.58 -16.94 -2.91
C LEU A 347 3.52 -15.88 -3.09
N TYR A 348 2.56 -16.11 -3.99
CA TYR A 348 1.48 -15.21 -4.32
C TYR A 348 0.14 -15.89 -4.08
N ARG A 349 -0.66 -15.28 -3.21
CA ARG A 349 -2.09 -15.57 -3.09
C ARG A 349 -2.95 -14.56 -3.87
N GLN A 350 -2.36 -13.67 -4.64
CA GLN A 350 -3.13 -12.82 -5.55
C GLN A 350 -3.60 -13.68 -6.71
N ALA A 351 -4.75 -14.28 -6.50
CA ALA A 351 -5.36 -15.15 -7.46
C ALA A 351 -5.67 -14.43 -8.78
N GLU A 352 -5.94 -13.10 -8.75
CA GLU A 352 -6.47 -12.43 -9.92
C GLU A 352 -6.00 -10.97 -10.01
N ARG A 353 -5.48 -10.59 -11.17
CA ARG A 353 -5.21 -9.20 -11.55
C ARG A 353 -5.89 -8.88 -12.86
N ASN A 354 -6.28 -7.63 -13.05
CA ASN A 354 -6.79 -7.20 -14.36
C ASN A 354 -5.68 -7.26 -15.41
N VAL A 355 -6.00 -7.76 -16.61
CA VAL A 355 -5.07 -7.72 -17.74
C VAL A 355 -4.74 -6.26 -18.05
N PRO A 356 -3.46 -5.88 -18.15
CA PRO A 356 -3.08 -4.55 -18.60
C PRO A 356 -3.44 -4.39 -20.08
N VAL A 357 -4.15 -3.30 -20.42
CA VAL A 357 -4.70 -3.09 -21.79
C VAL A 357 -3.81 -2.18 -22.64
N PHE A 358 -3.26 -1.13 -22.03
CA PHE A 358 -2.37 -0.19 -22.68
C PHE A 358 -1.05 -0.09 -21.94
N PRO A 359 0.10 0.00 -22.65
CA PRO A 359 1.39 0.20 -22.03
C PRO A 359 1.52 1.61 -21.44
N LYS A 360 2.44 1.78 -20.49
CA LYS A 360 2.61 3.01 -19.71
C LYS A 360 2.89 4.23 -20.59
N GLU A 361 3.68 4.08 -21.65
CA GLU A 361 4.03 5.14 -22.59
C GLU A 361 2.84 5.68 -23.42
N ALA A 362 1.75 4.92 -23.47
CA ALA A 362 0.50 5.36 -24.09
C ALA A 362 -0.41 6.12 -23.11
N LEU A 363 -0.05 6.17 -21.82
CA LEU A 363 -0.89 6.80 -20.81
C LEU A 363 -0.50 8.25 -20.59
N ARG A 364 -1.51 9.11 -20.53
CA ARG A 364 -1.38 10.56 -20.28
C ARG A 364 -2.41 11.01 -19.25
N TRP A 365 -2.15 12.15 -18.62
CA TRP A 365 -3.01 12.68 -17.54
C TRP A 365 -3.02 14.21 -17.51
N PRO A 366 -4.08 14.84 -16.98
CA PRO A 366 -4.10 16.27 -16.71
C PRO A 366 -3.11 16.60 -15.59
N ARG A 367 -2.53 17.81 -15.64
CA ARG A 367 -1.56 18.26 -14.62
C ARG A 367 -2.20 18.62 -13.28
N GLU A 368 -3.47 18.96 -13.31
CA GLU A 368 -4.26 19.32 -12.14
C GLU A 368 -5.75 18.97 -12.35
N TRP A 369 -6.46 18.84 -11.24
CA TRP A 369 -7.89 18.61 -11.21
C TRP A 369 -8.59 19.71 -10.42
N MET A 370 -9.78 20.13 -10.86
CA MET A 370 -10.67 20.96 -10.07
C MET A 370 -11.43 20.06 -9.10
N VAL A 371 -11.20 20.23 -7.81
CA VAL A 371 -11.77 19.38 -6.77
C VAL A 371 -12.71 20.18 -5.89
N LEU A 372 -13.86 19.61 -5.57
CA LEU A 372 -14.83 20.22 -4.66
C LEU A 372 -14.26 20.23 -3.24
N ALA A 373 -14.04 21.44 -2.70
CA ALA A 373 -13.33 21.62 -1.44
C ALA A 373 -14.13 21.23 -0.19
N SER A 374 -15.44 21.03 -0.35
CA SER A 374 -16.34 20.64 0.74
C SER A 374 -16.86 19.22 0.50
N PRO A 375 -16.27 18.19 1.09
CA PRO A 375 -16.73 16.81 0.95
C PRO A 375 -18.16 16.62 1.46
N TYR A 376 -18.81 15.61 0.93
CA TYR A 376 -20.10 15.11 1.39
C TYR A 376 -19.90 13.96 2.38
N ASP A 377 -20.81 13.85 3.33
CA ASP A 377 -20.91 12.68 4.20
C ASP A 377 -21.45 11.48 3.39
N SER A 378 -20.81 10.35 3.45
CA SER A 378 -21.25 9.12 2.80
C SER A 378 -22.18 8.26 3.67
N GLY A 379 -22.40 8.67 4.91
CA GLY A 379 -23.19 7.90 5.89
C GLY A 379 -22.42 6.73 6.48
N ASP A 380 -23.15 5.80 7.06
CA ASP A 380 -22.56 4.62 7.71
C ASP A 380 -22.25 3.52 6.67
N MET A 381 -21.23 3.75 5.84
CA MET A 381 -20.77 2.78 4.86
C MET A 381 -19.96 1.67 5.54
N SER A 382 -20.30 0.42 5.26
CA SER A 382 -19.49 -0.74 5.66
C SER A 382 -18.25 -0.89 4.78
N ASP A 383 -17.19 -1.51 5.31
CA ASP A 383 -15.91 -1.69 4.60
C ASP A 383 -16.00 -2.59 3.34
N VAL A 384 -17.05 -3.32 3.19
CA VAL A 384 -17.28 -4.23 2.06
C VAL A 384 -18.72 -4.07 1.59
N PRO A 385 -18.96 -3.57 0.37
CA PRO A 385 -20.29 -3.56 -0.20
C PRO A 385 -20.75 -4.99 -0.50
N SER A 386 -22.02 -5.25 -0.30
CA SER A 386 -22.67 -6.43 -0.83
C SER A 386 -22.76 -6.37 -2.37
N ASP A 387 -23.37 -7.37 -2.96
CA ASP A 387 -23.64 -7.44 -4.40
C ASP A 387 -24.54 -6.29 -4.91
N ASP A 388 -25.21 -5.55 -4.02
CA ASP A 388 -26.02 -4.37 -4.34
C ASP A 388 -25.60 -3.12 -3.56
N PRO A 389 -24.57 -2.37 -4.02
CA PRO A 389 -24.14 -1.12 -3.38
C PRO A 389 -25.24 -0.04 -3.29
N ARG A 390 -26.26 -0.08 -4.17
CA ARG A 390 -27.33 0.93 -4.16
C ARG A 390 -28.23 0.83 -2.95
N SER A 391 -28.50 -0.38 -2.48
CA SER A 391 -29.30 -0.60 -1.30
C SER A 391 -28.53 -0.31 0.00
N GLU A 392 -27.24 -0.59 0.03
CA GLU A 392 -26.40 -0.43 1.23
C GLU A 392 -25.85 1.00 1.39
N TRP A 393 -25.60 1.68 0.28
CA TRP A 393 -25.02 3.03 0.27
C TRP A 393 -25.90 4.04 -0.45
N PRO A 394 -27.13 4.26 0.01
CA PRO A 394 -28.12 5.08 -0.70
C PRO A 394 -27.63 6.53 -0.90
N LEU A 395 -26.89 7.10 0.04
CA LEU A 395 -26.37 8.47 -0.07
C LEU A 395 -25.38 8.65 -1.23
N LEU A 396 -24.66 7.60 -1.59
CA LEU A 396 -23.72 7.63 -2.72
C LEU A 396 -24.45 7.83 -4.05
N PHE A 397 -25.71 7.37 -4.16
CA PHE A 397 -26.51 7.43 -5.39
C PHE A 397 -27.50 8.60 -5.41
N VAL A 398 -27.48 9.47 -4.40
CA VAL A 398 -28.18 10.76 -4.48
C VAL A 398 -27.47 11.63 -5.49
N SER A 399 -28.24 12.21 -6.40
CA SER A 399 -27.69 13.14 -7.40
C SER A 399 -27.37 14.49 -6.77
N HIS A 400 -26.18 14.98 -7.03
CA HIS A 400 -25.69 16.27 -6.55
C HIS A 400 -25.39 17.21 -7.73
N PRO A 401 -25.56 18.52 -7.58
CA PRO A 401 -25.23 19.48 -8.63
C PRO A 401 -23.79 19.37 -9.13
N ALA A 402 -22.85 18.94 -8.27
CA ALA A 402 -21.45 18.72 -8.61
C ALA A 402 -21.21 17.62 -9.63
N GLU A 403 -22.17 16.73 -9.91
CA GLU A 403 -22.07 15.69 -10.95
C GLU A 403 -21.97 16.26 -12.36
N SER A 404 -22.42 17.51 -12.56
CA SER A 404 -22.21 18.22 -13.82
C SER A 404 -20.76 18.65 -14.05
N GLY A 405 -19.88 18.45 -13.06
CA GLY A 405 -18.47 18.84 -13.08
C GLY A 405 -18.25 20.34 -12.81
N TYR A 406 -16.97 20.71 -12.74
CA TYR A 406 -16.57 22.09 -12.59
C TYR A 406 -16.90 22.89 -13.86
N LYS A 407 -17.48 24.08 -13.68
CA LYS A 407 -17.72 25.06 -14.74
C LYS A 407 -17.18 26.42 -14.28
N PRO A 408 -16.26 27.05 -15.03
CA PRO A 408 -15.55 28.24 -14.59
C PRO A 408 -16.44 29.42 -14.23
N ASP A 409 -17.52 29.62 -14.97
CA ASP A 409 -18.41 30.79 -14.86
C ASP A 409 -19.69 30.50 -14.06
N GLU A 410 -19.84 29.29 -13.50
CA GLU A 410 -21.03 28.92 -12.75
C GLU A 410 -20.73 28.80 -11.26
N SER A 411 -21.50 29.53 -10.44
CA SER A 411 -21.54 29.35 -9.00
C SER A 411 -22.38 28.12 -8.67
N LEU A 412 -21.77 27.14 -8.04
CA LEU A 412 -22.47 25.93 -7.59
C LEU A 412 -22.98 26.12 -6.16
N ALA A 413 -24.25 25.85 -5.92
CA ALA A 413 -24.83 25.90 -4.59
C ALA A 413 -25.76 24.72 -4.33
N GLU A 414 -25.78 24.25 -3.11
CA GLU A 414 -26.65 23.18 -2.67
C GLU A 414 -27.10 23.41 -1.22
N ASN A 415 -28.39 23.24 -0.94
CA ASN A 415 -28.97 23.43 0.40
C ASN A 415 -28.56 24.75 1.08
N GLY A 416 -28.47 25.84 0.30
CA GLY A 416 -28.07 27.16 0.79
C GLY A 416 -26.59 27.37 1.05
N ARG A 417 -25.74 26.39 0.74
CA ARG A 417 -24.26 26.50 0.80
C ARG A 417 -23.69 26.72 -0.60
N VAL A 418 -22.78 27.66 -0.73
CA VAL A 418 -21.96 27.80 -1.93
C VAL A 418 -20.88 26.74 -1.90
N LEU A 419 -20.81 25.92 -2.94
CA LEU A 419 -19.83 24.87 -3.10
C LEU A 419 -18.61 25.45 -3.87
N THR A 420 -17.45 25.33 -3.28
CA THR A 420 -16.22 25.90 -3.82
C THR A 420 -15.33 24.83 -4.43
N TRP A 421 -14.92 25.07 -5.66
CA TRP A 421 -13.92 24.23 -6.33
C TRP A 421 -12.51 24.84 -6.13
N ARG A 422 -11.54 23.97 -6.04
CA ARG A 422 -10.14 24.35 -5.91
C ARG A 422 -9.28 23.46 -6.80
N ALA A 423 -8.25 24.02 -7.42
CA ALA A 423 -7.28 23.26 -8.18
C ALA A 423 -6.37 22.46 -7.25
N LEU A 424 -6.23 21.17 -7.51
CA LEU A 424 -5.25 20.30 -6.90
C LEU A 424 -4.29 19.78 -7.97
N PRO A 425 -2.97 19.96 -7.77
CA PRO A 425 -1.98 19.43 -8.70
C PRO A 425 -1.94 17.90 -8.63
N VAL A 426 -1.61 17.29 -9.76
CA VAL A 426 -1.27 15.88 -9.81
C VAL A 426 0.17 15.70 -9.31
N MET A 427 0.35 14.81 -8.34
CA MET A 427 1.67 14.42 -7.88
C MET A 427 2.25 13.39 -8.85
N GLU A 428 3.27 13.79 -9.58
CA GLU A 428 4.00 12.90 -10.48
C GLU A 428 5.06 12.13 -9.68
N ARG A 429 4.98 10.81 -9.72
CA ARG A 429 6.03 9.89 -9.26
C ARG A 429 6.46 9.06 -10.47
N GLU A 430 7.66 8.44 -10.43
CA GLU A 430 8.28 7.75 -11.58
C GLU A 430 7.33 6.91 -12.46
N ASP A 431 6.24 6.38 -11.89
CA ASP A 431 5.28 5.51 -12.58
C ASP A 431 3.81 5.88 -12.33
N SER A 432 3.50 7.04 -11.76
CA SER A 432 2.13 7.36 -11.38
C SER A 432 1.85 8.85 -11.28
N ALA A 433 0.62 9.21 -11.62
CA ALA A 433 0.04 10.53 -11.44
C ALA A 433 -1.09 10.41 -10.42
N ILE A 434 -0.91 10.91 -9.22
CA ILE A 434 -1.84 10.74 -8.11
C ILE A 434 -2.46 12.10 -7.77
N VAL A 435 -3.77 12.11 -7.57
CA VAL A 435 -4.48 13.24 -6.94
C VAL A 435 -4.72 12.87 -5.49
N ASP A 436 -4.09 13.62 -4.59
CA ASP A 436 -4.25 13.47 -3.15
C ASP A 436 -5.36 14.38 -2.64
N LEU A 437 -6.36 13.79 -2.00
CA LEU A 437 -7.53 14.48 -1.44
C LEU A 437 -7.45 14.63 0.09
N GLY A 438 -6.44 14.05 0.72
CA GLY A 438 -6.21 14.17 2.16
C GLY A 438 -6.27 15.60 2.67
N PRO A 439 -5.68 16.61 1.97
CA PRO A 439 -5.74 18.02 2.38
C PRO A 439 -7.12 18.68 2.36
N LEU A 440 -8.18 18.00 1.89
CA LEU A 440 -9.54 18.56 1.88
C LEU A 440 -10.25 18.45 3.24
N SER A 441 -9.80 17.57 4.11
CA SER A 441 -10.42 17.33 5.41
C SER A 441 -9.40 16.84 6.43
N ASP A 442 -9.48 17.33 7.65
CA ASP A 442 -8.63 16.87 8.76
C ASP A 442 -8.93 15.41 9.16
N LEU A 443 -10.15 14.93 8.85
CA LEU A 443 -10.60 13.56 9.10
C LEU A 443 -11.43 13.07 7.91
N PRO A 444 -10.82 12.68 6.80
CA PRO A 444 -11.53 12.33 5.58
C PRO A 444 -12.13 10.91 5.63
N LEU A 445 -12.81 10.54 6.73
CA LEU A 445 -13.43 9.23 6.90
C LEU A 445 -14.91 9.28 6.56
N LYS A 446 -15.39 8.27 5.81
CA LYS A 446 -16.80 8.12 5.38
C LYS A 446 -17.29 9.34 4.61
N VAL A 447 -16.50 9.78 3.66
CA VAL A 447 -16.79 10.96 2.82
C VAL A 447 -16.58 10.67 1.35
N PHE A 448 -17.21 11.48 0.50
CA PHE A 448 -16.90 11.52 -0.92
C PHE A 448 -16.84 12.97 -1.41
N THR A 449 -16.19 13.18 -2.54
CA THR A 449 -16.14 14.47 -3.22
C THR A 449 -16.21 14.29 -4.73
N TYR A 450 -16.05 15.37 -5.46
CA TYR A 450 -15.99 15.38 -6.92
C TYR A 450 -14.70 16.04 -7.38
N ALA A 451 -14.04 15.39 -8.34
CA ALA A 451 -12.85 15.92 -9.00
C ALA A 451 -13.12 15.95 -10.50
N SER A 452 -12.96 17.10 -11.13
CA SER A 452 -13.35 17.36 -12.50
C SER A 452 -12.17 17.86 -13.33
N THR A 453 -12.09 17.41 -14.58
CA THR A 453 -11.17 17.90 -15.61
C THR A 453 -11.88 17.94 -16.95
N TYR A 454 -11.34 18.70 -17.91
CA TYR A 454 -11.81 18.70 -19.28
C TYR A 454 -10.83 17.97 -20.20
N VAL A 455 -11.39 17.14 -21.07
CA VAL A 455 -10.65 16.37 -22.07
C VAL A 455 -11.18 16.73 -23.45
N TYR A 456 -10.30 17.30 -24.27
CA TYR A 456 -10.61 17.53 -25.67
C TYR A 456 -10.34 16.28 -26.50
N SER A 457 -11.33 15.86 -27.28
CA SER A 457 -11.20 14.81 -28.29
C SER A 457 -11.42 15.40 -29.69
N PRO A 458 -10.53 15.14 -30.65
CA PRO A 458 -10.70 15.66 -32.02
C PRO A 458 -11.86 15.01 -32.76
N THR A 459 -12.37 13.88 -32.31
CA THR A 459 -13.50 13.12 -32.88
C THR A 459 -14.35 12.49 -31.79
N ALA A 460 -15.59 12.18 -32.09
CA ALA A 460 -16.40 11.33 -31.19
C ALA A 460 -15.85 9.90 -31.20
N ARG A 461 -15.52 9.39 -30.04
CA ARG A 461 -14.93 8.05 -29.88
C ARG A 461 -15.09 7.50 -28.44
N ILE A 462 -14.86 6.21 -28.28
CA ILE A 462 -14.58 5.64 -26.97
C ILE A 462 -13.10 5.84 -26.69
N ALA A 463 -12.77 6.62 -25.66
CA ALA A 463 -11.43 6.69 -25.10
C ALA A 463 -11.33 5.69 -23.93
N TYR A 464 -10.14 5.19 -23.68
CA TYR A 464 -9.90 4.29 -22.55
C TYR A 464 -9.05 4.98 -21.51
N ALA A 465 -9.30 4.67 -20.24
CA ALA A 465 -8.49 5.19 -19.16
C ALA A 465 -8.22 4.13 -18.09
N GLN A 466 -7.02 4.14 -17.53
CA GLN A 466 -6.68 3.35 -16.37
C GLN A 466 -7.13 4.09 -15.12
N PHE A 467 -7.99 3.47 -14.33
CA PHE A 467 -8.55 4.03 -13.11
C PHE A 467 -8.04 3.27 -11.88
N ARG A 468 -7.58 4.03 -10.91
CA ARG A 468 -7.26 3.55 -9.57
C ARG A 468 -7.78 4.55 -8.55
N VAL A 469 -8.40 4.05 -7.47
CA VAL A 469 -8.95 4.86 -6.39
C VAL A 469 -8.79 4.13 -5.05
N ASP A 470 -8.65 4.87 -4.01
CA ASP A 470 -8.59 4.43 -2.62
C ASP A 470 -9.66 5.20 -1.83
N ASP A 471 -10.70 4.62 -1.27
CA ASP A 471 -11.08 3.18 -1.25
C ASP A 471 -11.93 2.80 -2.46
N TYR A 472 -12.92 3.65 -2.82
CA TYR A 472 -13.91 3.42 -3.87
C TYR A 472 -14.10 4.66 -4.75
N GLY A 473 -14.69 4.48 -5.91
CA GLY A 473 -15.00 5.60 -6.79
C GLY A 473 -15.96 5.29 -7.91
N GLN A 474 -16.52 6.35 -8.46
CA GLN A 474 -17.36 6.36 -9.67
C GLN A 474 -16.80 7.38 -10.66
N ILE A 475 -17.13 7.22 -11.93
CA ILE A 475 -16.70 8.14 -13.00
C ILE A 475 -17.93 8.61 -13.76
N LEU A 476 -17.94 9.91 -14.10
CA LEU A 476 -18.95 10.55 -14.93
C LEU A 476 -18.26 11.15 -16.16
N VAL A 477 -18.91 11.07 -17.28
CA VAL A 477 -18.53 11.77 -18.53
C VAL A 477 -19.71 12.64 -18.95
N ASN A 478 -19.49 13.95 -19.06
CA ASN A 478 -20.53 14.92 -19.39
C ASN A 478 -21.78 14.82 -18.50
N GLY A 479 -21.56 14.61 -17.19
CA GLY A 479 -22.62 14.47 -16.19
C GLY A 479 -23.33 13.12 -16.17
N LYS A 480 -22.90 12.15 -16.97
CA LYS A 480 -23.48 10.80 -16.99
C LYS A 480 -22.50 9.79 -16.41
N MET A 481 -22.95 8.98 -15.45
CA MET A 481 -22.17 7.88 -14.93
C MET A 481 -21.88 6.85 -16.00
N ILE A 482 -20.62 6.38 -16.04
CA ILE A 482 -20.24 5.25 -16.90
C ILE A 482 -20.64 3.94 -16.22
N GLU A 483 -20.74 2.86 -17.02
CA GLU A 483 -21.01 1.50 -16.54
C GLU A 483 -22.20 1.45 -15.54
N ASP A 484 -23.31 2.15 -15.86
CA ASP A 484 -24.53 2.24 -15.04
C ASP A 484 -24.32 2.65 -13.57
N GLY A 485 -23.27 3.43 -13.31
CA GLY A 485 -22.94 3.92 -11.98
C GLY A 485 -22.18 2.90 -11.12
N ARG A 486 -21.47 1.97 -11.76
CA ARG A 486 -20.60 1.02 -11.05
C ARG A 486 -19.68 1.72 -10.07
N VAL A 487 -19.60 1.16 -8.87
CA VAL A 487 -18.64 1.55 -7.84
C VAL A 487 -17.38 0.71 -8.00
N PHE A 488 -16.27 1.36 -8.29
CA PHE A 488 -14.99 0.71 -8.48
C PHE A 488 -14.23 0.62 -7.16
N ARG A 489 -13.60 -0.54 -6.89
CA ARG A 489 -12.64 -0.75 -5.81
C ARG A 489 -11.32 -1.20 -6.43
N THR A 490 -10.38 -0.27 -6.59
CA THR A 490 -9.19 -0.50 -7.41
C THR A 490 -7.87 -0.14 -6.71
N ARG A 491 -7.89 -0.06 -5.38
CA ARG A 491 -6.71 0.32 -4.58
C ARG A 491 -5.46 -0.49 -4.94
N ARG A 492 -5.61 -1.81 -5.13
CA ARG A 492 -4.47 -2.73 -5.38
C ARG A 492 -4.33 -3.14 -6.83
N ASP A 493 -5.38 -3.00 -7.62
CA ASP A 493 -5.44 -3.51 -8.99
C ASP A 493 -6.22 -2.52 -9.87
N PRO A 494 -5.52 -1.64 -10.61
CA PRO A 494 -6.18 -0.67 -11.49
C PRO A 494 -6.98 -1.36 -12.58
N VAL A 495 -8.09 -0.74 -12.97
CA VAL A 495 -8.94 -1.21 -14.07
C VAL A 495 -8.84 -0.26 -15.26
N PHE A 496 -9.06 -0.77 -16.47
CA PHE A 496 -9.34 0.07 -17.62
C PHE A 496 -10.85 0.24 -17.77
N VAL A 497 -11.26 1.48 -18.05
CA VAL A 497 -12.65 1.88 -18.26
C VAL A 497 -12.82 2.53 -19.62
N ALA A 498 -14.00 2.41 -20.19
CA ALA A 498 -14.39 3.04 -21.46
C ALA A 498 -15.09 4.38 -21.20
N LEU A 499 -14.58 5.46 -21.78
CA LEU A 499 -15.08 6.81 -21.63
C LEU A 499 -15.68 7.29 -22.97
N PRO A 500 -16.99 7.43 -23.09
CA PRO A 500 -17.63 7.90 -24.32
C PRO A 500 -17.42 9.42 -24.48
N LEU A 501 -16.45 9.81 -25.31
CA LEU A 501 -16.16 11.20 -25.60
C LEU A 501 -16.88 11.62 -26.91
N HIS A 502 -17.49 12.81 -26.93
CA HIS A 502 -17.90 13.47 -28.15
C HIS A 502 -16.76 14.32 -28.74
N GLU A 503 -16.86 14.75 -29.96
CA GLU A 503 -15.94 15.73 -30.55
C GLU A 503 -15.96 17.03 -29.75
N GLY A 504 -14.77 17.60 -29.49
CA GLY A 504 -14.61 18.80 -28.68
C GLY A 504 -14.31 18.49 -27.22
N TRP A 505 -14.61 19.45 -26.33
CA TRP A 505 -14.34 19.38 -24.91
C TRP A 505 -15.39 18.54 -24.17
N ASN A 506 -14.92 17.57 -23.41
CA ASN A 506 -15.72 16.70 -22.55
C ASN A 506 -15.36 16.93 -21.09
N ASN A 507 -16.35 17.05 -20.24
CA ASN A 507 -16.14 17.05 -18.81
C ASN A 507 -16.01 15.61 -18.30
N VAL A 508 -14.91 15.31 -17.62
CA VAL A 508 -14.69 14.03 -16.96
C VAL A 508 -14.60 14.29 -15.47
N THR A 509 -15.50 13.68 -14.72
CA THR A 509 -15.58 13.84 -13.26
C THR A 509 -15.40 12.48 -12.59
N VAL A 510 -14.50 12.44 -11.60
CA VAL A 510 -14.34 11.31 -10.69
C VAL A 510 -15.05 11.64 -9.38
N LYS A 511 -15.77 10.67 -8.81
CA LYS A 511 -16.38 10.73 -7.48
C LYS A 511 -15.61 9.78 -6.56
N PRO A 512 -14.50 10.19 -5.97
CA PRO A 512 -13.71 9.37 -5.05
C PRO A 512 -14.37 9.34 -3.68
N ILE A 513 -14.38 8.15 -3.07
CA ILE A 513 -15.05 7.83 -1.81
C ILE A 513 -14.00 7.27 -0.86
N ASN A 514 -13.92 7.84 0.32
CA ASN A 514 -13.03 7.37 1.38
C ASN A 514 -13.82 6.81 2.55
N ILE A 515 -13.49 5.61 2.95
CA ILE A 515 -14.05 4.96 4.14
C ILE A 515 -13.04 5.00 5.27
N VAL A 516 -11.80 4.65 4.98
CA VAL A 516 -10.72 4.61 5.98
C VAL A 516 -9.36 4.90 5.35
N GLY A 517 -8.50 5.59 6.10
CA GLY A 517 -7.11 5.80 5.71
C GLY A 517 -6.91 6.94 4.71
N GLY A 518 -6.06 6.74 3.76
CA GLY A 518 -5.76 7.74 2.76
C GLY A 518 -6.85 7.90 1.70
N TRP A 519 -6.85 9.03 1.05
CA TRP A 519 -7.86 9.38 0.07
C TRP A 519 -7.23 9.88 -1.22
N THR A 520 -7.07 8.97 -2.16
CA THR A 520 -6.38 9.28 -3.43
C THR A 520 -7.09 8.64 -4.63
N PHE A 521 -6.87 9.24 -5.80
CA PHE A 521 -7.21 8.58 -7.06
C PHE A 521 -6.20 8.89 -8.15
N ARG A 522 -6.24 8.11 -9.24
CA ARG A 522 -5.60 8.43 -10.52
C ARG A 522 -6.48 7.99 -11.66
N LEU A 523 -6.52 8.79 -12.71
CA LEU A 523 -7.16 8.47 -13.97
C LEU A 523 -6.19 8.82 -15.10
N LEU A 524 -5.65 7.79 -15.76
CA LEU A 524 -4.64 7.91 -16.81
C LEU A 524 -5.29 7.53 -18.14
N PHE A 525 -5.35 8.48 -19.06
CA PHE A 525 -6.00 8.31 -20.36
C PHE A 525 -5.07 7.61 -21.35
N ALA A 526 -5.55 6.54 -21.99
CA ALA A 526 -4.85 5.92 -23.11
C ALA A 526 -4.93 6.84 -24.33
N ASP A 527 -3.79 7.38 -24.73
CA ASP A 527 -3.68 8.36 -25.82
C ASP A 527 -2.41 8.05 -26.66
N PRO A 528 -2.39 6.91 -27.38
CA PRO A 528 -1.25 6.52 -28.20
C PRO A 528 -0.96 7.51 -29.33
N GLU A 529 -2.00 8.16 -29.88
CA GLU A 529 -1.89 9.16 -30.95
C GLU A 529 -1.47 10.55 -30.43
N LYS A 530 -1.49 10.76 -29.11
CA LYS A 530 -1.17 12.03 -28.45
C LYS A 530 -2.04 13.20 -28.90
N ASP A 531 -3.29 12.94 -29.19
CA ASP A 531 -4.26 13.90 -29.72
C ASP A 531 -5.28 14.40 -28.69
N LEU A 532 -5.34 13.79 -27.51
CA LEU A 532 -6.11 14.32 -26.38
C LEU A 532 -5.42 15.55 -25.78
N ARG A 533 -6.22 16.55 -25.39
CA ARG A 533 -5.75 17.72 -24.64
C ARG A 533 -6.51 17.83 -23.33
N PHE A 534 -5.84 18.30 -22.31
CA PHE A 534 -6.38 18.41 -20.95
C PHE A 534 -6.41 19.87 -20.50
N ALA A 535 -7.47 20.29 -19.83
CA ALA A 535 -7.62 21.62 -19.27
C ALA A 535 -8.56 21.61 -18.07
N ASN A 536 -8.50 22.65 -17.23
CA ASN A 536 -9.46 22.84 -16.14
C ASN A 536 -10.76 23.50 -16.63
N ALA A 537 -10.75 24.10 -17.81
CA ALA A 537 -11.89 24.71 -18.44
C ALA A 537 -11.84 24.49 -19.97
N PRO A 538 -12.98 24.45 -20.67
CA PRO A 538 -13.01 24.45 -22.14
C PRO A 538 -12.31 25.71 -22.68
N GLN A 539 -11.45 25.55 -23.67
CA GLN A 539 -10.74 26.64 -24.35
C GLN A 539 -11.39 26.98 -25.68
#